data_0b639565d30d615b305b0772c9f7d080
#
_entry.id   0b639565d30d615b305b0772c9f7d080
#
_cell.length_a   1.000
_cell.length_b   1.000
_cell.length_c   1.000
_cell.angle_alpha   90.00
_cell.angle_beta   90.00
_cell.angle_gamma   90.00
#
_symmetry.space_group_name_H-M   'P 1'
#
loop_
_entity.id
_entity.type
_entity.pdbx_description
1 polymer ?
#
loop_
_entity_poly.entity_id
_entity_poly.type
_entity_poly.pdbx_seq_one_letter_code
_entity_poly.pdbx_strand_id
1 'polypeptide(L)'
;MYFFPNLDETTRLLMISELENDMKNFTFFTPSCLTDFGATIYPRLLLDCFRKGSVDSLISQLAPSYFRAKYLTGRKVPTNASKMIAFSDFNRYYLRALILRAIEGKHRVVVYRAKHSEKERFESKKLIGKMYSGNIELHCLLYALRDVRILFGKNNPVEFFSPNSGLSLRLF
;
A
#
# COMPACT_ATOMS: atom_id res chain seq x y z
N MET A 1 -11.80 -10.48 -0.83
CA MET A 1 -12.23 -9.21 -0.19
C MET A 1 -11.13 -8.72 0.73
N TYR A 2 -10.88 -7.42 0.73
CA TYR A 2 -9.95 -6.75 1.64
C TYR A 2 -10.76 -5.93 2.65
N PHE A 3 -10.30 -5.88 3.89
CA PHE A 3 -10.98 -5.16 4.96
C PHE A 3 -10.05 -4.11 5.58
N PHE A 4 -10.48 -2.86 5.55
CA PHE A 4 -9.76 -1.69 6.08
C PHE A 4 -10.66 -0.94 7.06
N PRO A 5 -10.59 -1.26 8.38
CA PRO A 5 -11.55 -0.77 9.38
C PRO A 5 -11.55 0.74 9.59
N ASN A 6 -10.43 1.40 9.32
CA ASN A 6 -10.30 2.85 9.50
C ASN A 6 -10.31 3.62 8.16
N LEU A 7 -10.91 3.07 7.11
CA LEU A 7 -11.02 3.73 5.80
C LEU A 7 -12.21 4.71 5.79
N ASP A 8 -12.22 5.61 6.73
CA ASP A 8 -13.15 6.73 6.83
C ASP A 8 -12.71 7.94 5.99
N GLU A 9 -13.50 9.00 5.98
CA GLU A 9 -13.23 10.20 5.19
C GLU A 9 -11.88 10.83 5.52
N THR A 10 -11.53 10.94 6.80
CA THR A 10 -10.24 11.48 7.24
C THR A 10 -9.07 10.69 6.68
N THR A 11 -9.14 9.36 6.76
CA THR A 11 -8.09 8.50 6.19
C THR A 11 -8.01 8.66 4.67
N ARG A 12 -9.13 8.72 3.98
CA ARG A 12 -9.17 8.92 2.52
C ARG A 12 -8.54 10.26 2.11
N LEU A 13 -8.85 11.35 2.80
CA LEU A 13 -8.24 12.66 2.54
C LEU A 13 -6.72 12.64 2.73
N LEU A 14 -6.23 11.96 3.77
CA LEU A 14 -4.79 11.80 3.99
C LEU A 14 -4.13 10.91 2.91
N MET A 15 -4.78 9.83 2.46
CA MET A 15 -4.28 9.02 1.34
C MET A 15 -4.14 9.85 0.07
N ILE A 16 -5.13 10.71 -0.24
CA ILE A 16 -5.13 11.62 -1.38
C ILE A 16 -3.96 12.61 -1.24
N SER A 17 -3.85 13.28 -0.09
CA SER A 17 -2.78 14.24 0.18
C SER A 17 -1.39 13.62 0.04
N GLU A 18 -1.19 12.40 0.54
CA GLU A 18 0.08 11.68 0.40
C GLU A 18 0.40 11.32 -1.06
N LEU A 19 -0.61 10.93 -1.86
CA LEU A 19 -0.43 10.67 -3.30
C LEU A 19 -0.10 11.96 -4.06
N GLU A 20 -0.82 13.06 -3.80
CA GLU A 20 -0.57 14.35 -4.42
C GLU A 20 0.83 14.89 -4.06
N ASN A 21 1.29 14.70 -2.83
CA ASN A 21 2.64 15.02 -2.40
C ASN A 21 3.70 14.21 -3.17
N ASP A 22 3.48 12.90 -3.35
CA ASP A 22 4.40 12.08 -4.12
C ASP A 22 4.47 12.53 -5.58
N MET A 23 3.34 12.89 -6.18
CA MET A 23 3.29 13.40 -7.56
C MET A 23 4.00 14.76 -7.68
N LYS A 24 3.73 15.68 -6.76
CA LYS A 24 4.34 17.01 -6.73
C LYS A 24 5.87 16.98 -6.58
N ASN A 25 6.36 16.04 -5.75
CA ASN A 25 7.79 15.90 -5.44
C ASN A 25 8.51 14.90 -6.36
N PHE A 26 7.84 14.36 -7.38
CA PHE A 26 8.38 13.32 -8.29
C PHE A 26 8.87 12.07 -7.57
N THR A 27 8.26 11.71 -6.44
CA THR A 27 8.55 10.50 -5.65
C THR A 27 7.51 9.41 -5.84
N PHE A 28 6.54 9.64 -6.73
CA PHE A 28 5.54 8.63 -7.06
C PHE A 28 6.19 7.40 -7.68
N PHE A 29 5.96 6.24 -7.08
CA PHE A 29 6.47 4.97 -7.58
C PHE A 29 5.52 4.39 -8.61
N THR A 30 6.01 4.26 -9.85
CA THR A 30 5.28 3.61 -10.94
C THR A 30 5.67 2.14 -11.02
N PRO A 31 4.71 1.19 -10.88
CA PRO A 31 5.02 -0.22 -11.00
C PRO A 31 5.58 -0.59 -12.39
N SER A 32 6.72 -1.25 -12.42
CA SER A 32 7.46 -1.60 -13.66
C SER A 32 6.73 -2.61 -14.57
N CYS A 33 5.67 -3.24 -14.05
CA CYS A 33 4.80 -4.13 -14.86
C CYS A 33 3.83 -3.37 -15.75
N LEU A 34 3.66 -2.05 -15.57
CA LEU A 34 2.75 -1.24 -16.39
C LEU A 34 3.40 -0.86 -17.72
N THR A 35 2.57 -0.79 -18.77
CA THR A 35 2.92 -0.12 -20.03
C THR A 35 3.06 1.38 -19.80
N ASP A 36 3.61 2.13 -20.76
CA ASP A 36 3.72 3.60 -20.65
C ASP A 36 2.34 4.25 -20.53
N PHE A 37 1.36 3.73 -21.29
CA PHE A 37 -0.03 4.16 -21.18
C PHE A 37 -0.62 3.81 -19.80
N GLY A 38 -0.43 2.58 -19.32
CA GLY A 38 -0.86 2.16 -17.99
C GLY A 38 -0.24 3.03 -16.88
N ALA A 39 1.05 3.34 -16.99
CA ALA A 39 1.78 4.21 -16.06
C ALA A 39 1.21 5.64 -16.02
N THR A 40 0.82 6.19 -17.17
CA THR A 40 0.23 7.54 -17.26
C THR A 40 -1.14 7.61 -16.59
N ILE A 41 -1.96 6.56 -16.68
CA ILE A 41 -3.33 6.55 -16.13
C ILE A 41 -3.33 6.18 -14.65
N TYR A 42 -2.37 5.37 -14.21
CA TYR A 42 -2.37 4.72 -12.88
C TYR A 42 -2.54 5.68 -11.68
N PRO A 43 -1.86 6.85 -11.61
CA PRO A 43 -2.06 7.79 -10.51
C PRO A 43 -3.52 8.27 -10.40
N ARG A 44 -4.20 8.48 -11.54
CA ARG A 44 -5.60 8.89 -11.56
C ARG A 44 -6.52 7.78 -11.03
N LEU A 45 -6.27 6.52 -11.44
CA LEU A 45 -7.02 5.36 -10.92
C LEU A 45 -6.88 5.24 -9.41
N LEU A 46 -5.67 5.43 -8.86
CA LEU A 46 -5.43 5.45 -7.42
C LEU A 46 -6.22 6.58 -6.75
N LEU A 47 -6.16 7.80 -7.29
CA LEU A 47 -6.85 8.95 -6.75
C LEU A 47 -8.37 8.72 -6.66
N ASP A 48 -8.97 8.20 -7.74
CA ASP A 48 -10.41 7.90 -7.79
C ASP A 48 -10.79 6.81 -6.77
N CYS A 49 -9.93 5.79 -6.60
CA CYS A 49 -10.12 4.74 -5.62
C CYS A 49 -9.97 5.25 -4.17
N PHE A 50 -9.06 6.18 -3.91
CA PHE A 50 -8.92 6.78 -2.58
C PHE A 50 -10.12 7.64 -2.22
N ARG A 51 -10.73 8.32 -3.19
CA ARG A 51 -11.95 9.14 -2.97
C ARG A 51 -13.15 8.28 -2.57
N LYS A 52 -13.49 7.25 -3.33
CA LYS A 52 -14.76 6.52 -3.17
C LYS A 52 -14.65 5.00 -3.36
N GLY A 53 -13.48 4.51 -3.74
CA GLY A 53 -13.29 3.11 -4.13
C GLY A 53 -12.75 2.21 -3.02
N SER A 54 -12.28 1.06 -3.46
CA SER A 54 -11.65 0.01 -2.66
C SER A 54 -10.54 -0.66 -3.45
N VAL A 55 -9.78 -1.56 -2.83
CA VAL A 55 -8.82 -2.41 -3.54
C VAL A 55 -9.49 -3.20 -4.66
N ASP A 56 -10.68 -3.76 -4.39
CA ASP A 56 -11.40 -4.56 -5.39
C ASP A 56 -11.85 -3.71 -6.58
N SER A 57 -12.29 -2.45 -6.35
CA SER A 57 -12.61 -1.51 -7.43
C SER A 57 -11.38 -1.11 -8.23
N LEU A 58 -10.21 -0.93 -7.59
CA LEU A 58 -8.96 -0.65 -8.31
C LEU A 58 -8.55 -1.84 -9.19
N ILE A 59 -8.67 -3.07 -8.68
CA ILE A 59 -8.40 -4.29 -9.46
C ILE A 59 -9.27 -4.34 -10.72
N SER A 60 -10.57 -4.02 -10.60
CA SER A 60 -11.51 -4.05 -11.74
C SER A 60 -11.23 -2.99 -12.80
N GLN A 61 -10.64 -1.86 -12.40
CA GLN A 61 -10.27 -0.76 -13.32
C GLN A 61 -8.91 -0.99 -14.00
N LEU A 62 -8.08 -1.90 -13.50
CA LEU A 62 -6.79 -2.23 -14.07
C LEU A 62 -6.95 -3.21 -15.25
N ALA A 63 -7.22 -2.65 -16.44
CA ALA A 63 -7.38 -3.44 -17.66
C ALA A 63 -6.11 -4.23 -18.01
N PRO A 64 -6.23 -5.44 -18.59
CA PRO A 64 -5.08 -6.25 -19.01
C PRO A 64 -4.12 -5.50 -19.96
N SER A 65 -4.65 -4.61 -20.82
CA SER A 65 -3.87 -3.78 -21.75
C SER A 65 -2.94 -2.77 -21.07
N TYR A 66 -3.12 -2.50 -19.78
CA TYR A 66 -2.24 -1.62 -19.01
C TYR A 66 -0.96 -2.32 -18.56
N PHE A 67 -0.88 -3.63 -18.73
CA PHE A 67 0.25 -4.44 -18.28
C PHE A 67 1.13 -4.87 -19.45
N ARG A 68 2.45 -4.85 -19.24
CA ARG A 68 3.43 -5.45 -20.15
C ARG A 68 3.33 -6.98 -20.10
N ALA A 69 3.59 -7.66 -21.19
CA ALA A 69 3.73 -9.11 -21.18
C ALA A 69 4.97 -9.56 -20.37
N LYS A 70 6.04 -8.77 -20.45
CA LYS A 70 7.31 -9.01 -19.75
C LYS A 70 7.85 -7.72 -19.13
N TYR A 71 8.51 -7.85 -18.00
CA TYR A 71 9.36 -6.79 -17.44
C TYR A 71 10.53 -6.46 -18.37
N LEU A 72 11.17 -5.31 -18.18
CA LEU A 72 12.40 -4.96 -18.92
C LEU A 72 13.53 -5.97 -18.72
N THR A 73 13.51 -6.73 -17.62
CA THR A 73 14.45 -7.84 -17.34
C THR A 73 14.16 -9.11 -18.16
N GLY A 74 13.12 -9.12 -19.01
CA GLY A 74 12.69 -10.30 -19.78
C GLY A 74 11.78 -11.27 -19.02
N ARG A 75 11.67 -11.16 -17.70
CA ARG A 75 10.78 -11.99 -16.87
C ARG A 75 9.32 -11.73 -17.20
N LYS A 76 8.50 -12.77 -17.30
CA LYS A 76 7.06 -12.66 -17.54
C LYS A 76 6.37 -11.92 -16.38
N VAL A 77 5.47 -10.97 -16.72
CA VAL A 77 4.60 -10.31 -15.74
C VAL A 77 3.57 -11.35 -15.25
N PRO A 78 3.38 -11.49 -13.92
CA PRO A 78 2.41 -12.44 -13.38
C PRO A 78 0.97 -12.12 -13.80
N THR A 79 0.15 -13.13 -14.01
CA THR A 79 -1.27 -12.97 -14.37
C THR A 79 -2.10 -12.26 -13.29
N ASN A 80 -1.64 -12.29 -12.04
CA ASN A 80 -2.26 -11.60 -10.91
C ASN A 80 -1.61 -10.25 -10.60
N ALA A 81 -0.85 -9.66 -11.53
CA ALA A 81 -0.17 -8.37 -11.32
C ALA A 81 -1.11 -7.25 -10.88
N SER A 82 -2.31 -7.16 -11.47
CA SER A 82 -3.34 -6.18 -11.08
C SER A 82 -3.69 -6.30 -9.58
N LYS A 83 -3.90 -7.51 -9.08
CA LYS A 83 -4.19 -7.76 -7.66
C LYS A 83 -3.02 -7.38 -6.76
N MET A 84 -1.79 -7.67 -7.22
CA MET A 84 -0.59 -7.38 -6.45
C MET A 84 -0.35 -5.88 -6.30
N ILE A 85 -0.36 -5.12 -7.41
CA ILE A 85 -0.11 -3.67 -7.35
C ILE A 85 -1.26 -2.93 -6.67
N ALA A 86 -2.52 -3.31 -6.95
CA ALA A 86 -3.68 -2.66 -6.34
C ALA A 86 -3.65 -2.79 -4.81
N PHE A 87 -3.42 -3.98 -4.26
CA PHE A 87 -3.32 -4.16 -2.82
C PHE A 87 -2.08 -3.45 -2.25
N SER A 88 -0.92 -3.62 -2.88
CA SER A 88 0.33 -3.05 -2.39
C SER A 88 0.25 -1.53 -2.28
N ASP A 89 -0.18 -0.85 -3.34
CA ASP A 89 -0.21 0.61 -3.35
C ASP A 89 -1.36 1.17 -2.52
N PHE A 90 -2.57 0.58 -2.61
CA PHE A 90 -3.68 1.00 -1.76
C PHE A 90 -3.33 0.87 -0.27
N ASN A 91 -2.77 -0.28 0.13
CA ASN A 91 -2.34 -0.51 1.51
C ASN A 91 -1.22 0.44 1.93
N ARG A 92 -0.24 0.71 1.06
CA ARG A 92 0.86 1.63 1.35
C ARG A 92 0.36 3.03 1.71
N TYR A 93 -0.56 3.59 0.92
CA TYR A 93 -1.14 4.91 1.21
C TYR A 93 -2.07 4.88 2.41
N TYR A 94 -2.84 3.82 2.59
CA TYR A 94 -3.64 3.62 3.79
C TYR A 94 -2.79 3.59 5.06
N LEU A 95 -1.68 2.86 5.06
CA LEU A 95 -0.73 2.80 6.17
C LEU A 95 -0.13 4.18 6.49
N ARG A 96 0.28 4.93 5.46
CA ARG A 96 0.79 6.31 5.63
C ARG A 96 -0.24 7.20 6.30
N ALA A 97 -1.48 7.16 5.83
CA ALA A 97 -2.59 7.91 6.41
C ALA A 97 -2.87 7.52 7.87
N LEU A 98 -2.88 6.24 8.21
CA LEU A 98 -3.10 5.78 9.59
C LEU A 98 -1.97 6.19 10.52
N ILE A 99 -0.72 6.14 10.06
CA ILE A 99 0.43 6.55 10.87
C ILE A 99 0.37 8.06 11.12
N LEU A 100 0.01 8.88 10.14
CA LEU A 100 -0.21 10.32 10.33
C LEU A 100 -1.30 10.59 11.38
N ARG A 101 -2.43 9.89 11.30
CA ARG A 101 -3.50 9.99 12.31
C ARG A 101 -3.03 9.55 13.69
N ALA A 102 -2.22 8.50 13.77
CA ALA A 102 -1.70 8.01 15.03
C ALA A 102 -0.72 9.01 15.67
N ILE A 103 0.13 9.65 14.88
CA ILE A 103 1.04 10.70 15.33
C ILE A 103 0.25 11.89 15.88
N GLU A 104 -0.71 12.40 15.10
CA GLU A 104 -1.52 13.57 15.47
C GLU A 104 -2.37 13.30 16.71
N GLY A 105 -3.09 12.18 16.73
CA GLY A 105 -4.00 11.80 17.81
C GLY A 105 -3.32 11.10 19.00
N LYS A 106 -1.99 10.90 18.98
CA LYS A 106 -1.23 10.12 19.97
C LYS A 106 -1.81 8.70 20.17
N HIS A 107 -2.30 8.10 19.09
CA HIS A 107 -2.83 6.74 19.08
C HIS A 107 -1.73 5.70 18.84
N ARG A 108 -2.07 4.46 19.08
CA ARG A 108 -1.27 3.29 18.68
C ARG A 108 -1.82 2.73 17.37
N VAL A 109 -0.98 2.00 16.67
CA VAL A 109 -1.42 1.19 15.53
C VAL A 109 -1.06 -0.26 15.78
N VAL A 110 -1.92 -1.17 15.33
CA VAL A 110 -1.72 -2.61 15.51
C VAL A 110 -1.80 -3.33 14.17
N VAL A 111 -0.89 -4.28 13.96
CA VAL A 111 -0.87 -5.13 12.77
C VAL A 111 -2.05 -6.10 12.80
N TYR A 112 -2.78 -6.16 11.70
CA TYR A 112 -3.86 -7.13 11.51
C TYR A 112 -3.83 -7.70 10.10
N ARG A 113 -4.66 -8.72 9.85
CA ARG A 113 -4.80 -9.31 8.52
C ARG A 113 -5.93 -8.63 7.75
N ALA A 114 -5.56 -7.84 6.75
CA ALA A 114 -6.50 -7.13 5.87
C ALA A 114 -7.08 -8.03 4.77
N LYS A 115 -6.36 -9.08 4.36
CA LYS A 115 -6.78 -10.04 3.35
C LYS A 115 -6.88 -11.43 3.95
N HIS A 116 -8.05 -12.04 3.91
CA HIS A 116 -8.19 -13.45 4.27
C HIS A 116 -7.43 -14.33 3.26
N SER A 117 -6.66 -15.28 3.77
CA SER A 117 -5.89 -16.26 2.99
C SER A 117 -6.05 -17.64 3.60
N GLU A 118 -6.40 -18.62 2.78
CA GLU A 118 -6.53 -20.03 3.21
C GLU A 118 -5.16 -20.62 3.62
N LYS A 119 -4.08 -20.12 3.00
CA LYS A 119 -2.70 -20.56 3.28
C LYS A 119 -1.90 -19.39 3.87
N GLU A 120 -2.02 -19.21 5.18
CA GLU A 120 -1.27 -18.18 5.89
C GLU A 120 0.20 -18.57 6.03
N ARG A 121 1.10 -17.62 5.72
CA ARG A 121 2.53 -17.81 5.99
C ARG A 121 2.78 -17.66 7.49
N PHE A 122 3.54 -18.58 8.06
CA PHE A 122 3.91 -18.57 9.48
C PHE A 122 4.56 -17.25 9.91
N GLU A 123 5.45 -16.70 9.09
CA GLU A 123 6.13 -15.41 9.31
C GLU A 123 5.12 -14.25 9.47
N SER A 124 4.13 -14.19 8.57
CA SER A 124 3.09 -13.15 8.64
C SER A 124 2.19 -13.30 9.85
N LYS A 125 1.96 -14.55 10.31
CA LYS A 125 1.10 -14.82 11.47
C LYS A 125 1.72 -14.30 12.76
N LYS A 126 3.05 -14.37 12.90
CA LYS A 126 3.78 -13.86 14.07
C LYS A 126 3.67 -12.35 14.25
N LEU A 127 3.44 -11.61 13.17
CA LEU A 127 3.36 -10.15 13.20
C LEU A 127 1.98 -9.63 13.59
N ILE A 128 0.94 -10.47 13.50
CA ILE A 128 -0.42 -10.06 13.87
C ILE A 128 -0.47 -9.75 15.36
N GLY A 129 -1.02 -8.59 15.71
CA GLY A 129 -1.08 -8.10 17.08
C GLY A 129 0.13 -7.28 17.51
N LYS A 130 1.21 -7.21 16.70
CA LYS A 130 2.33 -6.30 16.98
C LYS A 130 1.82 -4.87 16.96
N MET A 131 2.13 -4.11 18.01
CA MET A 131 1.74 -2.72 18.17
C MET A 131 2.93 -1.80 17.96
N TYR A 132 2.66 -0.65 17.38
CA TYR A 132 3.62 0.43 17.22
C TYR A 132 3.05 1.69 17.88
N SER A 133 3.90 2.40 18.60
CA SER A 133 3.52 3.60 19.34
C SER A 133 4.74 4.50 19.54
N GLY A 134 4.45 5.76 19.86
CA GLY A 134 5.51 6.75 20.05
C GLY A 134 5.98 7.40 18.76
N ASN A 135 6.30 8.69 18.86
CA ASN A 135 6.59 9.52 17.69
C ASN A 135 7.77 9.02 16.85
N ILE A 136 8.85 8.60 17.49
CA ILE A 136 10.07 8.18 16.78
C ILE A 136 9.78 6.95 15.92
N GLU A 137 9.16 5.92 16.51
CA GLU A 137 8.85 4.67 15.82
C GLU A 137 7.89 4.90 14.65
N LEU A 138 6.80 5.65 14.88
CA LEU A 138 5.81 5.97 13.85
C LEU A 138 6.42 6.80 12.70
N HIS A 139 7.29 7.76 12.99
CA HIS A 139 8.00 8.52 11.95
C HIS A 139 8.97 7.66 11.15
N CYS A 140 9.66 6.70 11.78
CA CYS A 140 10.52 5.74 11.07
C CYS A 140 9.71 4.87 10.08
N LEU A 141 8.54 4.37 10.51
CA LEU A 141 7.64 3.62 9.63
C LEU A 141 7.12 4.49 8.47
N LEU A 142 6.69 5.72 8.77
CA LEU A 142 6.19 6.65 7.75
C LEU A 142 7.27 6.99 6.71
N TYR A 143 8.48 7.25 7.17
CA TYR A 143 9.62 7.51 6.30
C TYR A 143 9.89 6.34 5.34
N ALA A 144 9.92 5.12 5.87
CA ALA A 144 10.13 3.93 5.05
C ALA A 144 8.99 3.68 4.05
N LEU A 145 7.73 3.94 4.43
CA LEU A 145 6.58 3.81 3.53
C LEU A 145 6.57 4.88 2.40
N ARG A 146 7.23 6.00 2.61
CA ARG A 146 7.38 7.06 1.59
C ARG A 146 8.53 6.79 0.63
N ASP A 147 9.58 6.09 1.04
CA ASP A 147 10.72 5.75 0.19
C ASP A 147 10.70 4.26 -0.19
N VAL A 148 10.33 3.98 -1.44
CA VAL A 148 10.25 2.61 -1.96
C VAL A 148 11.59 1.88 -1.95
N ARG A 149 12.72 2.59 -1.96
CA ARG A 149 14.07 1.99 -1.89
C ARG A 149 14.31 1.40 -0.51
N ILE A 150 13.80 2.06 0.55
CA ILE A 150 13.84 1.56 1.92
C ILE A 150 12.81 0.45 2.09
N LEU A 151 11.57 0.69 1.63
CA LEU A 151 10.44 -0.24 1.77
C LEU A 151 10.70 -1.62 1.12
N PHE A 152 11.37 -1.64 -0.02
CA PHE A 152 11.76 -2.88 -0.73
C PHE A 152 13.24 -3.25 -0.54
N GLY A 153 13.95 -2.53 0.33
CA GLY A 153 15.33 -2.78 0.69
C GLY A 153 15.48 -3.94 1.69
N LYS A 154 16.73 -4.38 1.88
CA LYS A 154 17.07 -5.48 2.81
C LYS A 154 16.76 -5.14 4.29
N ASN A 155 16.84 -3.86 4.66
CA ASN A 155 16.65 -3.36 6.02
C ASN A 155 15.30 -2.64 6.17
N ASN A 156 14.25 -3.16 5.56
CA ASN A 156 12.91 -2.58 5.66
C ASN A 156 12.41 -2.63 7.12
N PRO A 157 12.17 -1.49 7.78
CA PRO A 157 11.63 -1.47 9.14
C PRO A 157 10.13 -1.84 9.19
N VAL A 158 9.45 -1.86 8.04
CA VAL A 158 8.03 -2.19 7.93
C VAL A 158 7.89 -3.70 7.65
N GLU A 159 8.28 -4.53 8.62
CA GLU A 159 8.35 -5.99 8.49
C GLU A 159 7.03 -6.63 8.00
N PHE A 160 5.89 -6.05 8.39
CA PHE A 160 4.56 -6.54 7.99
C PHE A 160 4.18 -6.17 6.56
N PHE A 161 4.89 -5.22 5.93
CA PHE A 161 4.64 -4.83 4.55
C PHE A 161 5.44 -5.69 3.58
N SER A 162 4.78 -6.64 2.98
CA SER A 162 5.30 -7.35 1.81
C SER A 162 4.16 -7.58 0.81
N PRO A 163 4.44 -7.63 -0.49
CA PRO A 163 3.41 -7.69 -1.56
C PRO A 163 2.37 -8.80 -1.42
N ASN A 164 2.67 -9.81 -0.64
CA ASN A 164 1.79 -10.98 -0.45
C ASN A 164 1.52 -11.31 1.03
N SER A 165 1.82 -10.40 1.97
CA SER A 165 1.56 -10.65 3.39
C SER A 165 0.07 -10.62 3.72
N GLY A 166 -0.69 -9.79 3.01
CA GLY A 166 -2.08 -9.51 3.34
C GLY A 166 -2.26 -8.79 4.67
N LEU A 167 -1.16 -8.27 5.26
CA LEU A 167 -1.16 -7.53 6.52
C LEU A 167 -1.35 -6.03 6.30
N SER A 168 -1.93 -5.38 7.29
CA SER A 168 -2.12 -3.94 7.35
C SER A 168 -2.13 -3.45 8.80
N LEU A 169 -2.36 -2.17 9.01
CA LEU A 169 -2.52 -1.56 10.33
C LEU A 169 -3.97 -1.11 10.57
N ARG A 170 -4.34 -1.09 11.84
CA ARG A 170 -5.55 -0.38 12.31
C ARG A 170 -5.19 0.48 13.51
N LEU A 171 -5.95 1.55 13.73
CA LEU A 171 -5.86 2.37 14.94
C LEU A 171 -6.32 1.58 16.16
N PHE A 172 -5.66 1.85 17.29
CA PHE A 172 -5.95 1.22 18.59
C PHE A 172 -5.98 2.27 19.69
#